data_07b1c4eec9260f1f20215ee4641614d0
#
_entry.id   07b1c4eec9260f1f20215ee4641614d0
#
_cell.length_a   1.000
_cell.length_b   1.000
_cell.length_c   1.000
_cell.angle_alpha   90.00
_cell.angle_beta   90.00
_cell.angle_gamma   90.00
#
_symmetry.space_group_name_H-M   'P 1'
#
loop_
_entity.id
_entity.type
_entity.pdbx_description
1 polymer ?
#
loop_
_entity_poly.entity_id
_entity_poly.type
_entity_poly.pdbx_seq_one_letter_code
_entity_poly.pdbx_strand_id
1 'polypeptide(L)'
;LLVGLLILCPTPVWATENVSPVTDEELQVGDSLADQAFAATEMGDFVTAEKYWTELIEKFPQNPAVWSNRGNSXXXXXXXXXXXXXXXXXXXDEAIADFNRAIELAPGQADPYLNRGTALEAKGEFKAAIADYNKVLAVNPEDAFAYNNRGNAEGGLGNWTVALEDFQRATAIAPNFAFAQANTALALYELGEKTAAIQTMRRLVKKYPMFADMRAALTAVLWVDGQQGEAESNWVAAVGVDSRYQNLDWVKQVRRWPPSVISALDKFLSLS
;
A
#
# COMPACT_ATOMS: atom_id res chain seq x y z
N LEU A 1 -5.77 -4.43 5.25
CA LEU A 1 -5.62 -3.17 4.54
C LEU A 1 -4.17 -2.74 4.52
N LEU A 2 -3.40 -3.32 3.61
CA LEU A 2 -2.12 -2.78 3.20
C LEU A 2 -2.12 -2.67 1.68
N VAL A 3 -3.08 -1.94 1.20
CA VAL A 3 -2.89 -1.18 -0.01
C VAL A 3 -2.03 -0.01 0.45
N GLY A 4 -0.85 0.14 -0.06
CA GLY A 4 -0.07 1.35 0.13
C GLY A 4 -1.01 2.52 -0.09
N LEU A 5 -0.95 3.50 0.77
CA LEU A 5 -1.83 4.67 0.68
C LEU A 5 -1.65 5.26 -0.72
N LEU A 6 -2.62 5.03 -1.58
CA LEU A 6 -2.63 5.67 -2.90
C LEU A 6 -2.82 7.16 -2.68
N ILE A 7 -1.85 7.95 -3.12
CA ILE A 7 -1.94 9.39 -2.98
C ILE A 7 -2.82 9.90 -4.13
N LEU A 8 -3.98 10.42 -3.75
CA LEU A 8 -4.84 11.11 -4.71
C LEU A 8 -4.12 12.40 -5.13
N CYS A 9 -3.93 12.58 -6.42
CA CYS A 9 -3.40 13.84 -6.91
C CYS A 9 -4.35 14.97 -6.50
N PRO A 10 -3.81 16.09 -6.03
CA PRO A 10 -4.65 17.25 -5.71
C PRO A 10 -5.46 17.70 -6.91
N THR A 11 -6.45 18.54 -6.67
CA THR A 11 -7.38 19.05 -7.70
C THR A 11 -6.68 19.31 -9.02
N PRO A 12 -7.19 18.73 -10.12
CA PRO A 12 -6.57 18.91 -11.42
C PRO A 12 -6.51 20.41 -11.81
N VAL A 13 -5.33 20.88 -12.14
CA VAL A 13 -5.21 22.19 -12.78
C VAL A 13 -5.48 21.95 -14.26
N TRP A 14 -6.63 22.40 -14.74
CA TRP A 14 -7.10 22.13 -16.10
C TRP A 14 -6.30 22.89 -17.18
N ALA A 15 -5.57 23.94 -16.79
CA ALA A 15 -4.79 24.75 -17.72
C ALA A 15 -3.34 24.23 -17.82
N THR A 16 -2.99 23.61 -18.93
CA THR A 16 -1.61 23.33 -19.31
C THR A 16 -1.22 24.28 -20.47
N GLU A 17 0.02 24.74 -20.46
CA GLU A 17 0.50 25.86 -21.32
C GLU A 17 0.47 25.60 -22.84
N ASN A 18 0.06 24.42 -23.32
CA ASN A 18 0.13 24.03 -24.73
C ASN A 18 -1.17 23.41 -25.29
N VAL A 19 -2.32 23.74 -24.73
CA VAL A 19 -3.62 23.22 -25.21
C VAL A 19 -4.50 24.43 -25.56
N SER A 20 -5.44 24.26 -26.50
CA SER A 20 -6.46 25.27 -26.83
C SER A 20 -7.09 25.79 -25.53
N PRO A 21 -7.33 27.09 -25.42
CA PRO A 21 -7.86 27.63 -24.16
C PRO A 21 -9.18 26.94 -23.79
N VAL A 22 -9.18 26.34 -22.61
CA VAL A 22 -10.35 25.68 -22.04
C VAL A 22 -11.34 26.77 -21.65
N THR A 23 -12.59 26.62 -22.01
CA THR A 23 -13.62 27.61 -21.69
C THR A 23 -14.02 27.53 -20.19
N ASP A 24 -14.57 28.62 -19.64
CA ASP A 24 -15.05 28.64 -18.26
C ASP A 24 -16.12 27.55 -18.03
N GLU A 25 -16.95 27.28 -19.02
CA GLU A 25 -17.96 26.21 -18.95
C GLU A 25 -17.31 24.83 -18.87
N GLU A 26 -16.29 24.56 -19.66
CA GLU A 26 -15.55 23.31 -19.62
C GLU A 26 -14.83 23.14 -18.28
N LEU A 27 -14.28 24.21 -17.72
CA LEU A 27 -13.65 24.18 -16.38
C LEU A 27 -14.68 23.81 -15.30
N GLN A 28 -15.88 24.44 -15.33
CA GLN A 28 -16.94 24.13 -14.37
C GLN A 28 -17.40 22.67 -14.47
N VAL A 29 -17.51 22.14 -15.70
CA VAL A 29 -17.84 20.73 -15.92
C VAL A 29 -16.74 19.84 -15.38
N GLY A 30 -15.47 20.19 -15.64
CA GLY A 30 -14.32 19.47 -15.12
C GLY A 30 -14.31 19.39 -13.60
N ASP A 31 -14.50 20.53 -12.94
CA ASP A 31 -14.54 20.60 -11.48
C ASP A 31 -15.68 19.74 -10.92
N SER A 32 -16.90 19.86 -11.50
CA SER A 32 -18.06 19.08 -11.09
C SER A 32 -17.84 17.57 -11.21
N LEU A 33 -17.25 17.12 -12.32
CA LEU A 33 -16.94 15.69 -12.53
C LEU A 33 -15.88 15.21 -11.54
N ALA A 34 -14.86 16.03 -11.29
CA ALA A 34 -13.80 15.70 -10.32
C ALA A 34 -14.38 15.56 -8.90
N ASP A 35 -15.24 16.51 -8.49
CA ASP A 35 -15.90 16.43 -7.19
C ASP A 35 -16.74 15.14 -7.04
N GLN A 36 -17.45 14.75 -8.10
CA GLN A 36 -18.24 13.50 -8.11
C GLN A 36 -17.33 12.28 -8.03
N ALA A 37 -16.19 12.29 -8.76
CA ALA A 37 -15.20 11.21 -8.72
C ALA A 37 -14.58 11.06 -7.32
N PHE A 38 -14.19 12.18 -6.70
CA PHE A 38 -13.64 12.16 -5.34
C PHE A 38 -14.70 11.69 -4.32
N ALA A 39 -15.93 12.17 -4.43
CA ALA A 39 -17.03 11.73 -3.54
C ALA A 39 -17.29 10.22 -3.67
N ALA A 40 -17.30 9.70 -4.90
CA ALA A 40 -17.44 8.26 -5.14
C ALA A 40 -16.28 7.48 -4.51
N THR A 41 -15.05 7.99 -4.64
CA THR A 41 -13.85 7.39 -4.03
C THR A 41 -13.98 7.34 -2.50
N GLU A 42 -14.42 8.41 -1.87
CA GLU A 42 -14.61 8.49 -0.42
C GLU A 42 -15.67 7.50 0.08
N MET A 43 -16.69 7.24 -0.73
CA MET A 43 -17.72 6.24 -0.44
C MET A 43 -17.28 4.81 -0.74
N GLY A 44 -16.09 4.61 -1.33
CA GLY A 44 -15.58 3.31 -1.74
C GLY A 44 -16.22 2.77 -3.02
N ASP A 45 -16.96 3.63 -3.76
CA ASP A 45 -17.56 3.27 -5.05
C ASP A 45 -16.56 3.56 -6.18
N PHE A 46 -15.54 2.70 -6.26
CA PHE A 46 -14.46 2.89 -7.22
C PHE A 46 -14.90 2.72 -8.68
N VAL A 47 -15.97 1.98 -8.92
CA VAL A 47 -16.53 1.80 -10.28
C VAL A 47 -17.12 3.13 -10.78
N THR A 48 -17.90 3.80 -9.93
CA THR A 48 -18.44 5.12 -10.26
C THR A 48 -17.33 6.16 -10.39
N ALA A 49 -16.32 6.12 -9.50
CA ALA A 49 -15.16 7.01 -9.58
C ALA A 49 -14.44 6.84 -10.93
N GLU A 50 -14.14 5.59 -11.33
CA GLU A 50 -13.49 5.27 -12.60
C GLU A 50 -14.26 5.85 -13.81
N LYS A 51 -15.60 5.76 -13.77
CA LYS A 51 -16.45 6.30 -14.83
C LYS A 51 -16.28 7.81 -14.97
N TYR A 52 -16.33 8.55 -13.86
CA TYR A 52 -16.13 10.00 -13.88
C TYR A 52 -14.72 10.38 -14.34
N TRP A 53 -13.69 9.64 -13.87
CA TRP A 53 -12.32 9.88 -14.36
C TRP A 53 -12.19 9.61 -15.85
N THR A 54 -12.91 8.61 -16.39
CA THR A 54 -12.91 8.30 -17.84
C THR A 54 -13.51 9.47 -18.62
N GLU A 55 -14.65 10.03 -18.15
CA GLU A 55 -15.24 11.23 -18.79
C GLU A 55 -14.28 12.41 -18.75
N LEU A 56 -13.53 12.56 -17.63
CA LEU A 56 -12.52 13.62 -17.50
C LEU A 56 -11.34 13.41 -18.47
N ILE A 57 -10.90 12.17 -18.68
CA ILE A 57 -9.85 11.86 -19.65
C ILE A 57 -10.31 12.21 -21.07
N GLU A 58 -11.56 11.94 -21.42
CA GLU A 58 -12.09 12.30 -22.75
C GLU A 58 -12.07 13.82 -22.99
N LYS A 59 -12.31 14.61 -21.94
CA LYS A 59 -12.35 16.06 -22.02
C LYS A 59 -10.95 16.70 -21.87
N PHE A 60 -10.11 16.13 -20.98
CA PHE A 60 -8.82 16.71 -20.59
C PHE A 60 -7.69 15.67 -20.71
N PRO A 61 -7.45 15.08 -21.90
CA PRO A 61 -6.48 13.97 -22.03
C PRO A 61 -5.03 14.36 -21.78
N GLN A 62 -4.71 15.67 -21.73
CA GLN A 62 -3.36 16.16 -21.46
C GLN A 62 -3.13 16.46 -19.98
N ASN A 63 -4.12 16.26 -19.12
CA ASN A 63 -3.99 16.49 -17.68
C ASN A 63 -3.50 15.21 -17.00
N PRO A 64 -2.27 15.18 -16.43
CA PRO A 64 -1.75 13.96 -15.80
C PRO A 64 -2.55 13.50 -14.59
N ALA A 65 -3.21 14.43 -13.88
CA ALA A 65 -3.95 14.07 -12.66
C ALA A 65 -5.17 13.18 -12.96
N VAL A 66 -5.85 13.37 -14.09
CA VAL A 66 -7.03 12.55 -14.40
C VAL A 66 -6.64 11.09 -14.68
N TRP A 67 -5.51 10.88 -15.36
CA TRP A 67 -4.96 9.54 -15.58
C TRP A 67 -4.54 8.90 -14.24
N SER A 68 -3.78 9.65 -13.43
CA SER A 68 -3.31 9.12 -12.14
C SER A 68 -4.49 8.74 -11.22
N ASN A 69 -5.53 9.58 -11.17
CA ASN A 69 -6.68 9.33 -10.30
C ASN A 69 -7.54 8.16 -10.81
N ARG A 70 -7.66 7.98 -12.14
CA ARG A 70 -8.30 6.76 -12.66
C ARG A 70 -7.50 5.50 -12.30
N GLY A 71 -6.18 5.55 -12.47
CA GLY A 71 -5.28 4.47 -12.04
C GLY A 71 -5.48 4.12 -10.56
N ASN A 72 -5.64 5.12 -9.72
CA ASN A 72 -5.91 4.92 -8.28
C ASN A 72 -7.25 4.20 -8.06
N SER A 73 -8.24 4.58 -8.78
CA SER A 73 -9.56 3.88 -8.72
C SER A 73 -9.46 2.42 -9.13
N UNK A 74 -8.76 2.13 -10.05
CA UNK A 74 -8.55 0.77 -10.55
C UNK A 74 -7.70 -0.06 -9.60
N UNK A 75 -6.69 0.59 -8.89
CA UNK A 75 -5.84 -0.10 -7.96
C UNK A 75 -6.54 -0.31 -6.66
N UNK A 76 -7.48 0.54 -6.24
CA UNK A 76 -8.27 0.42 -5.10
C UNK A 76 -9.41 -0.58 -5.25
N UNK A 77 -9.90 -0.77 -6.49
CA UNK A 77 -10.93 -1.70 -6.75
C UNK A 77 -10.42 -3.13 -6.73
N UNK A 78 -9.23 -3.23 -7.01
CA UNK A 78 -8.59 -4.50 -6.93
C UNK A 78 -8.35 -4.92 -5.48
N UNK A 79 -8.13 -3.93 -4.66
CA UNK A 79 -7.85 -4.14 -3.24
C UNK A 79 -9.14 -4.33 -2.41
N UNK A 80 -10.19 -3.71 -2.93
CA UNK A 80 -11.44 -3.76 -2.25
C UNK A 80 -12.31 -4.95 -2.63
N UNK A 81 -12.11 -5.38 -3.79
CA UNK A 81 -12.93 -6.45 -4.27
C UNK A 81 -12.34 -7.83 -3.99
N UNK A 82 -11.81 -8.13 -3.12
CA UNK A 82 -11.25 -9.37 -2.70
C UNK A 82 -11.13 -10.40 -3.80
N UNK A 83 -10.91 -9.85 -4.79
CA UNK A 83 -11.02 -10.52 -5.99
C UNK A 83 -10.25 -11.75 -6.24
N UNK A 84 -10.80 -12.37 -7.04
CA UNK A 84 -10.17 -13.59 -7.52
C UNK A 84 -8.95 -13.19 -8.31
N UNK A 85 -8.00 -13.78 -8.41
CA UNK A 85 -6.75 -13.56 -8.97
C UNK A 85 -6.73 -13.01 -10.39
N UNK A 86 -7.57 -13.39 -11.15
CA UNK A 86 -7.61 -12.93 -12.53
C UNK A 86 -8.18 -11.50 -12.73
N UNK A 87 -8.96 -11.16 -11.99
CA UNK A 87 -9.50 -9.82 -11.97
C UNK A 87 -8.57 -8.84 -11.30
N UNK A 88 -7.90 -9.30 -10.53
CA UNK A 88 -6.93 -8.47 -9.82
C UNK A 88 -5.71 -8.19 -10.67
N UNK A 89 -5.43 -8.92 -11.53
CA UNK A 89 -4.37 -8.71 -12.50
C UNK A 89 -4.80 -7.73 -13.59
N UNK A 90 -5.90 -7.78 -14.00
CA UNK A 90 -6.44 -6.85 -14.95
C UNK A 90 -6.63 -5.45 -14.43
N UNK A 91 -6.92 -5.34 -13.31
CA UNK A 91 -7.04 -4.08 -12.65
C UNK A 91 -5.71 -3.45 -12.30
N UNK A 92 -4.74 -4.18 -12.18
CA UNK A 92 -3.43 -3.70 -11.97
C UNK A 92 -2.73 -3.26 -13.21
N ASP A 93 -2.92 -3.93 -14.38
CA ASP A 93 -2.32 -3.53 -15.69
C ASP A 93 -2.89 -2.21 -16.21
N GLU A 94 -4.19 -2.07 -16.06
CA GLU A 94 -4.88 -0.82 -16.45
C GLU A 94 -4.39 0.37 -15.61
N ALA A 95 -4.25 0.18 -14.32
CA ALA A 95 -3.72 1.25 -13.45
C ALA A 95 -2.28 1.62 -13.85
N ILE A 96 -1.44 0.62 -14.12
CA ILE A 96 -0.06 0.85 -14.55
C ILE A 96 -0.05 1.63 -15.88
N ALA A 97 -0.95 1.28 -16.81
CA ALA A 97 -1.05 2.01 -18.09
C ALA A 97 -1.43 3.48 -17.85
N ASP A 98 -2.37 3.73 -16.96
CA ASP A 98 -2.79 5.09 -16.59
C ASP A 98 -1.65 5.88 -15.92
N PHE A 99 -0.94 5.25 -14.97
CA PHE A 99 0.22 5.89 -14.33
C PHE A 99 1.34 6.15 -15.35
N ASN A 100 1.56 5.24 -16.30
CA ASN A 100 2.51 5.47 -17.38
C ASN A 100 2.15 6.74 -18.16
N ARG A 101 0.86 6.89 -18.48
CA ARG A 101 0.40 8.08 -19.21
C ARG A 101 0.56 9.35 -18.37
N ALA A 102 0.25 9.30 -17.09
CA ALA A 102 0.47 10.44 -16.18
C ALA A 102 1.95 10.83 -16.12
N ILE A 103 2.84 9.85 -16.06
CA ILE A 103 4.30 10.05 -16.02
C ILE A 103 4.81 10.65 -17.34
N GLU A 104 4.31 10.16 -18.49
CA GLU A 104 4.66 10.74 -19.80
C GLU A 104 4.31 12.22 -19.87
N LEU A 105 3.13 12.58 -19.34
CA LEU A 105 2.64 13.96 -19.36
C LEU A 105 3.37 14.86 -18.35
N ALA A 106 3.79 14.31 -17.22
CA ALA A 106 4.43 15.07 -16.15
C ALA A 106 5.52 14.25 -15.44
N PRO A 107 6.67 14.04 -16.10
CA PRO A 107 7.72 13.15 -15.57
C PRO A 107 8.40 13.64 -14.28
N GLY A 108 8.17 14.89 -13.88
CA GLY A 108 8.71 15.45 -12.62
C GLY A 108 7.81 15.27 -11.41
N GLN A 109 6.58 14.75 -11.58
CA GLN A 109 5.65 14.55 -10.47
C GLN A 109 5.93 13.21 -9.78
N ALA A 110 6.05 13.23 -8.44
CA ALA A 110 6.40 12.04 -7.65
C ALA A 110 5.22 11.06 -7.51
N ASP A 111 4.01 11.57 -7.37
CA ASP A 111 2.82 10.76 -7.00
C ASP A 111 2.54 9.62 -7.99
N PRO A 112 2.54 9.83 -9.33
CA PRO A 112 2.30 8.72 -10.25
C PRO A 112 3.36 7.61 -10.17
N TYR A 113 4.63 7.95 -9.84
CA TYR A 113 5.67 6.93 -9.61
C TYR A 113 5.36 6.15 -8.33
N LEU A 114 4.98 6.83 -7.23
CA LEU A 114 4.64 6.14 -5.97
C LEU A 114 3.50 5.14 -6.19
N ASN A 115 2.45 5.59 -6.88
CA ASN A 115 1.27 4.77 -7.12
C ASN A 115 1.56 3.62 -8.11
N ARG A 116 2.36 3.88 -9.17
CA ARG A 116 2.78 2.82 -10.10
C ARG A 116 3.66 1.79 -9.38
N GLY A 117 4.59 2.24 -8.54
CA GLY A 117 5.41 1.36 -7.71
C GLY A 117 4.56 0.44 -6.85
N THR A 118 3.50 0.97 -6.24
CA THR A 118 2.56 0.17 -5.43
C THR A 118 1.84 -0.88 -6.29
N ALA A 119 1.42 -0.52 -7.51
CA ALA A 119 0.78 -1.45 -8.44
C ALA A 119 1.75 -2.55 -8.91
N LEU A 120 2.99 -2.17 -9.22
CA LEU A 120 4.07 -3.11 -9.60
C LEU A 120 4.40 -4.07 -8.46
N GLU A 121 4.49 -3.54 -7.22
CA GLU A 121 4.70 -4.35 -6.02
C GLU A 121 3.57 -5.38 -5.87
N ALA A 122 2.31 -4.96 -6.05
CA ALA A 122 1.16 -5.86 -5.98
C ALA A 122 1.26 -7.00 -7.00
N LYS A 123 1.85 -6.75 -8.17
CA LYS A 123 2.12 -7.77 -9.20
C LYS A 123 3.36 -8.63 -8.90
N GLY A 124 4.16 -8.28 -7.89
CA GLY A 124 5.43 -8.96 -7.57
C GLY A 124 6.59 -8.46 -8.43
N GLU A 125 6.42 -7.37 -9.17
CA GLU A 125 7.45 -6.76 -10.00
C GLU A 125 8.34 -5.84 -9.15
N PHE A 126 8.96 -6.42 -8.11
CA PHE A 126 9.63 -5.68 -7.04
C PHE A 126 10.76 -4.77 -7.54
N LYS A 127 11.57 -5.24 -8.51
CA LYS A 127 12.69 -4.43 -9.03
C LYS A 127 12.18 -3.15 -9.72
N ALA A 128 11.09 -3.27 -10.47
CA ALA A 128 10.47 -2.12 -11.14
C ALA A 128 9.85 -1.15 -10.10
N ALA A 129 9.19 -1.71 -9.08
CA ALA A 129 8.63 -0.91 -7.98
C ALA A 129 9.74 -0.11 -7.25
N ILE A 130 10.88 -0.75 -6.95
CA ILE A 130 12.03 -0.09 -6.30
C ILE A 130 12.55 1.07 -7.17
N ALA A 131 12.61 0.87 -8.49
CA ALA A 131 13.05 1.94 -9.41
C ALA A 131 12.11 3.15 -9.33
N ASP A 132 10.80 2.91 -9.23
CA ASP A 132 9.80 3.97 -9.08
C ASP A 132 9.94 4.68 -7.72
N TYR A 133 10.05 3.93 -6.62
CA TYR A 133 10.23 4.52 -5.29
C TYR A 133 11.53 5.35 -5.22
N ASN A 134 12.59 4.93 -5.93
CA ASN A 134 13.81 5.72 -6.02
C ASN A 134 13.57 7.05 -6.75
N LYS A 135 12.67 7.10 -7.76
CA LYS A 135 12.27 8.35 -8.40
C LYS A 135 11.55 9.28 -7.41
N VAL A 136 10.64 8.72 -6.60
CA VAL A 136 9.95 9.48 -5.54
C VAL A 136 10.97 10.07 -4.58
N LEU A 137 11.90 9.25 -4.07
CA LEU A 137 12.88 9.66 -3.08
C LEU A 137 13.92 10.65 -3.64
N ALA A 138 14.14 10.65 -4.95
CA ALA A 138 14.98 11.66 -5.60
C ALA A 138 14.30 13.04 -5.61
N VAL A 139 12.96 13.09 -5.68
CA VAL A 139 12.17 14.33 -5.64
C VAL A 139 11.92 14.75 -4.18
N ASN A 140 11.55 13.80 -3.33
CA ASN A 140 11.25 14.04 -1.92
C ASN A 140 12.03 13.05 -1.02
N PRO A 141 13.23 13.41 -0.57
CA PRO A 141 14.06 12.53 0.28
C PRO A 141 13.50 12.26 1.69
N GLU A 142 12.38 12.90 2.05
CA GLU A 142 11.72 12.70 3.34
C GLU A 142 10.33 12.08 3.20
N ASP A 143 10.09 11.31 2.13
CA ASP A 143 8.83 10.62 1.92
C ASP A 143 8.83 9.28 2.70
N ALA A 144 8.15 9.26 3.84
CA ALA A 144 8.07 8.06 4.70
C ALA A 144 7.33 6.91 4.01
N PHE A 145 6.33 7.22 3.15
CA PHE A 145 5.59 6.19 2.43
C PHE A 145 6.48 5.51 1.38
N ALA A 146 7.26 6.31 0.64
CA ALA A 146 8.18 5.76 -0.36
C ALA A 146 9.24 4.85 0.28
N TYR A 147 9.81 5.25 1.44
CA TYR A 147 10.73 4.37 2.17
C TYR A 147 10.03 3.09 2.61
N ASN A 148 8.85 3.19 3.25
CA ASN A 148 8.12 2.00 3.70
C ASN A 148 7.82 1.03 2.54
N ASN A 149 7.36 1.57 1.42
CA ASN A 149 7.00 0.76 0.26
C ASN A 149 8.25 0.17 -0.43
N ARG A 150 9.35 0.93 -0.49
CA ARG A 150 10.61 0.38 -1.00
C ARG A 150 11.11 -0.76 -0.11
N GLY A 151 11.00 -0.61 1.22
CA GLY A 151 11.30 -1.67 2.18
C GLY A 151 10.44 -2.92 1.94
N ASN A 152 9.14 -2.75 1.66
CA ASN A 152 8.27 -3.89 1.32
C ASN A 152 8.77 -4.61 0.05
N ALA A 153 9.12 -3.85 -0.98
CA ALA A 153 9.60 -4.43 -2.24
C ALA A 153 10.97 -5.12 -2.05
N GLU A 154 11.86 -4.53 -1.24
CA GLU A 154 13.15 -5.17 -0.89
C GLU A 154 12.92 -6.47 -0.11
N GLY A 155 11.98 -6.46 0.84
CA GLY A 155 11.56 -7.68 1.54
C GLY A 155 11.00 -8.73 0.59
N GLY A 156 10.24 -8.31 -0.41
CA GLY A 156 9.74 -9.20 -1.48
C GLY A 156 10.85 -9.86 -2.28
N LEU A 157 12.03 -9.22 -2.38
CA LEU A 157 13.23 -9.80 -2.99
C LEU A 157 14.08 -10.61 -1.99
N GLY A 158 13.70 -10.63 -0.71
CA GLY A 158 14.48 -11.28 0.36
C GLY A 158 15.60 -10.42 0.94
N ASN A 159 15.69 -9.15 0.55
CA ASN A 159 16.75 -8.22 0.99
C ASN A 159 16.39 -7.59 2.35
N TRP A 160 16.20 -8.43 3.40
CA TRP A 160 15.64 -8.00 4.68
C TRP A 160 16.50 -6.95 5.42
N THR A 161 17.81 -6.96 5.21
CA THR A 161 18.69 -5.93 5.81
C THR A 161 18.36 -4.54 5.22
N VAL A 162 18.26 -4.45 3.89
CA VAL A 162 17.92 -3.20 3.21
C VAL A 162 16.48 -2.77 3.56
N ALA A 163 15.56 -3.75 3.60
CA ALA A 163 14.17 -3.49 4.01
C ALA A 163 14.11 -2.87 5.41
N LEU A 164 14.88 -3.43 6.37
CA LEU A 164 14.91 -2.90 7.74
C LEU A 164 15.42 -1.45 7.78
N GLU A 165 16.46 -1.13 7.02
CA GLU A 165 16.99 0.25 6.92
C GLU A 165 15.89 1.21 6.42
N ASP A 166 15.17 0.81 5.40
CA ASP A 166 14.08 1.61 4.82
C ASP A 166 12.92 1.79 5.80
N PHE A 167 12.48 0.73 6.49
CA PHE A 167 11.42 0.82 7.51
C PHE A 167 11.84 1.72 8.67
N GLN A 168 13.09 1.64 9.10
CA GLN A 168 13.62 2.50 10.16
C GLN A 168 13.67 3.97 9.70
N ARG A 169 14.04 4.21 8.45
CA ARG A 169 14.03 5.57 7.89
C ARG A 169 12.60 6.12 7.84
N ALA A 170 11.63 5.32 7.38
CA ALA A 170 10.21 5.69 7.37
C ALA A 170 9.72 6.05 8.79
N THR A 171 10.10 5.24 9.78
CA THR A 171 9.72 5.46 11.18
C THR A 171 10.38 6.72 11.76
N ALA A 172 11.63 7.00 11.37
CA ALA A 172 12.35 8.21 11.84
C ALA A 172 11.68 9.47 11.27
N ILE A 173 11.25 9.44 10.00
CA ILE A 173 10.57 10.57 9.36
C ILE A 173 9.15 10.74 9.94
N ALA A 174 8.41 9.63 10.11
CA ALA A 174 7.03 9.64 10.59
C ALA A 174 6.88 8.70 11.81
N PRO A 175 7.17 9.20 13.03
CA PRO A 175 7.19 8.35 14.24
C PRO A 175 5.83 7.73 14.63
N ASN A 176 4.73 8.20 14.05
CA ASN A 176 3.39 7.63 14.28
C ASN A 176 2.92 6.71 13.13
N PHE A 177 3.79 6.43 12.16
CA PHE A 177 3.48 5.53 11.05
C PHE A 177 3.51 4.07 11.54
N ALA A 178 2.37 3.60 12.04
CA ALA A 178 2.25 2.29 12.69
C ALA A 178 2.69 1.13 11.78
N PHE A 179 2.39 1.21 10.47
CA PHE A 179 2.76 0.14 9.53
C PHE A 179 4.28 0.07 9.33
N ALA A 180 4.98 1.20 9.28
CA ALA A 180 6.45 1.18 9.17
C ALA A 180 7.08 0.58 10.43
N GLN A 181 6.53 0.90 11.61
CA GLN A 181 6.98 0.28 12.88
C GLN A 181 6.70 -1.23 12.89
N ALA A 182 5.54 -1.64 12.38
CA ALA A 182 5.17 -3.07 12.29
C ALA A 182 6.13 -3.80 11.34
N ASN A 183 6.39 -3.23 10.17
CA ASN A 183 7.32 -3.79 9.19
C ASN A 183 8.75 -3.86 9.75
N THR A 184 9.18 -2.85 10.55
CA THR A 184 10.43 -2.89 11.30
C THR A 184 10.48 -4.11 12.21
N ALA A 185 9.41 -4.37 12.98
CA ALA A 185 9.37 -5.51 13.90
C ALA A 185 9.42 -6.85 13.16
N LEU A 186 8.71 -6.96 12.03
CA LEU A 186 8.71 -8.17 11.21
C LEU A 186 10.11 -8.43 10.62
N ALA A 187 10.75 -7.39 10.09
CA ALA A 187 12.11 -7.49 9.53
C ALA A 187 13.15 -7.84 10.59
N LEU A 188 13.06 -7.25 11.79
CA LEU A 188 13.92 -7.61 12.92
C LEU A 188 13.80 -9.11 13.25
N TYR A 189 12.58 -9.64 13.28
CA TYR A 189 12.37 -11.07 13.56
C TYR A 189 13.02 -11.93 12.48
N GLU A 190 12.84 -11.58 11.22
CA GLU A 190 13.43 -12.30 10.08
C GLU A 190 14.97 -12.32 10.18
N LEU A 191 15.57 -11.24 10.65
CA LEU A 191 17.03 -11.11 10.80
C LEU A 191 17.56 -11.74 12.10
N GLY A 192 16.68 -12.37 12.91
CA GLY A 192 17.07 -13.06 14.14
C GLY A 192 17.07 -12.19 15.39
N GLU A 193 16.73 -10.90 15.28
CA GLU A 193 16.67 -9.95 16.41
C GLU A 193 15.35 -10.13 17.17
N LYS A 194 15.10 -11.34 17.65
CA LYS A 194 13.81 -11.79 18.20
C LYS A 194 13.34 -10.94 19.38
N THR A 195 14.25 -10.64 20.32
CA THR A 195 13.89 -9.86 21.52
C THR A 195 13.40 -8.46 21.13
N ALA A 196 14.13 -7.77 20.26
CA ALA A 196 13.76 -6.43 19.80
C ALA A 196 12.44 -6.45 19.02
N ALA A 197 12.24 -7.49 18.18
CA ALA A 197 11.01 -7.68 17.42
C ALA A 197 9.80 -7.82 18.35
N ILE A 198 9.86 -8.75 19.31
CA ILE A 198 8.76 -9.03 20.25
C ILE A 198 8.44 -7.78 21.10
N GLN A 199 9.48 -7.08 21.59
CA GLN A 199 9.28 -5.84 22.36
C GLN A 199 8.56 -4.78 21.53
N THR A 200 8.96 -4.62 20.26
CA THR A 200 8.32 -3.65 19.35
C THR A 200 6.87 -4.04 19.06
N MET A 201 6.60 -5.32 18.80
CA MET A 201 5.24 -5.84 18.59
C MET A 201 4.35 -5.57 19.81
N ARG A 202 4.87 -5.86 21.03
CA ARG A 202 4.12 -5.61 22.28
C ARG A 202 3.78 -4.12 22.45
N ARG A 203 4.75 -3.22 22.16
CA ARG A 203 4.49 -1.77 22.21
C ARG A 203 3.40 -1.37 21.24
N LEU A 204 3.42 -1.93 20.02
CA LEU A 204 2.44 -1.61 18.98
C LEU A 204 1.04 -2.09 19.36
N VAL A 205 0.89 -3.32 19.87
CA VAL A 205 -0.45 -3.82 20.27
C VAL A 205 -0.98 -3.10 21.49
N LYS A 206 -0.10 -2.60 22.37
CA LYS A 206 -0.50 -1.76 23.51
C LYS A 206 -0.99 -0.39 23.04
N LYS A 207 -0.25 0.24 22.11
CA LYS A 207 -0.59 1.57 21.57
C LYS A 207 -1.82 1.52 20.66
N TYR A 208 -1.95 0.46 19.88
CA TYR A 208 -3.01 0.27 18.87
C TYR A 208 -3.72 -1.08 19.12
N PRO A 209 -4.65 -1.14 20.09
CA PRO A 209 -5.25 -2.45 20.48
C PRO A 209 -6.01 -3.18 19.37
N MET A 210 -6.48 -2.46 18.34
CA MET A 210 -7.22 -3.02 17.21
C MET A 210 -6.31 -3.34 16.01
N PHE A 211 -4.98 -3.34 16.19
CA PHE A 211 -4.03 -3.64 15.11
C PHE A 211 -3.90 -5.16 14.93
N ALA A 212 -4.85 -5.74 14.21
CA ALA A 212 -4.95 -7.20 14.00
C ALA A 212 -3.66 -7.81 13.43
N ASP A 213 -3.03 -7.12 12.46
CA ASP A 213 -1.79 -7.58 11.83
C ASP A 213 -0.70 -7.85 12.88
N MET A 214 -0.50 -6.87 13.76
CA MET A 214 0.56 -6.96 14.77
C MET A 214 0.21 -7.97 15.87
N ARG A 215 -1.08 -8.10 16.23
CA ARG A 215 -1.52 -9.12 17.19
C ARG A 215 -1.29 -10.53 16.63
N ALA A 216 -1.64 -10.76 15.36
CA ALA A 216 -1.45 -12.06 14.72
C ALA A 216 0.05 -12.41 14.60
N ALA A 217 0.89 -11.42 14.23
CA ALA A 217 2.34 -11.61 14.16
C ALA A 217 2.92 -11.91 15.56
N LEU A 218 2.49 -11.15 16.57
CA LEU A 218 2.92 -11.36 17.95
C LEU A 218 2.51 -12.76 18.46
N THR A 219 1.27 -13.22 18.15
CA THR A 219 0.83 -14.58 18.41
C THR A 219 1.83 -15.61 17.88
N ALA A 220 2.15 -15.49 16.60
CA ALA A 220 3.04 -16.44 15.90
C ALA A 220 4.40 -16.54 16.59
N VAL A 221 5.02 -15.39 16.85
CA VAL A 221 6.38 -15.38 17.41
C VAL A 221 6.42 -15.79 18.89
N LEU A 222 5.41 -15.41 19.67
CA LEU A 222 5.28 -15.81 21.09
C LEU A 222 5.05 -17.32 21.24
N TRP A 223 4.23 -17.90 20.34
CA TRP A 223 3.97 -19.35 20.36
C TRP A 223 5.27 -20.13 20.21
N VAL A 224 6.10 -19.76 19.23
CA VAL A 224 7.39 -20.42 18.99
C VAL A 224 8.37 -20.15 20.15
N ASP A 225 8.22 -19.00 20.83
CA ASP A 225 9.04 -18.62 21.99
C ASP A 225 8.56 -19.29 23.31
N GLY A 226 7.49 -20.12 23.26
CA GLY A 226 6.96 -20.84 24.41
C GLY A 226 6.03 -20.02 25.32
N GLN A 227 5.65 -18.82 24.92
CA GLN A 227 4.78 -17.91 25.69
C GLN A 227 3.32 -18.10 25.28
N GLN A 228 2.81 -19.33 25.42
CA GLN A 228 1.53 -19.78 24.86
C GLN A 228 0.33 -18.95 25.33
N GLY A 229 0.23 -18.65 26.63
CA GLY A 229 -0.92 -17.90 27.16
C GLY A 229 -1.05 -16.49 26.57
N GLU A 230 0.07 -15.79 26.39
CA GLU A 230 0.06 -14.47 25.75
C GLU A 230 -0.25 -14.60 24.26
N ALA A 231 0.29 -15.64 23.59
CA ALA A 231 0.02 -15.91 22.18
C ALA A 231 -1.48 -16.13 21.95
N GLU A 232 -2.12 -17.01 22.72
CA GLU A 232 -3.56 -17.30 22.60
C GLU A 232 -4.43 -16.05 22.84
N SER A 233 -4.07 -15.23 23.83
CA SER A 233 -4.79 -13.99 24.12
C SER A 233 -4.72 -13.00 22.94
N ASN A 234 -3.54 -12.87 22.33
CA ASN A 234 -3.38 -12.02 21.16
C ASN A 234 -4.13 -12.58 19.94
N TRP A 235 -4.16 -13.91 19.80
CA TRP A 235 -4.87 -14.57 18.69
C TRP A 235 -6.37 -14.28 18.73
N VAL A 236 -6.99 -14.47 19.88
CA VAL A 236 -8.43 -14.20 20.05
C VAL A 236 -8.73 -12.76 19.65
N ALA A 237 -7.90 -11.81 20.09
CA ALA A 237 -8.07 -10.41 19.74
C ALA A 237 -7.82 -10.14 18.24
N ALA A 238 -6.82 -10.79 17.63
CA ALA A 238 -6.50 -10.62 16.21
C ALA A 238 -7.67 -11.07 15.33
N VAL A 239 -8.16 -12.32 15.54
CA VAL A 239 -9.21 -12.88 14.69
C VAL A 239 -10.58 -12.25 14.97
N GLY A 240 -10.77 -11.72 16.16
CA GLY A 240 -11.97 -10.93 16.49
C GLY A 240 -12.05 -9.63 15.69
N VAL A 241 -10.89 -9.06 15.31
CA VAL A 241 -10.83 -7.86 14.46
C VAL A 241 -10.83 -8.24 12.97
N ASP A 242 -10.04 -9.27 12.61
CA ASP A 242 -9.88 -9.69 11.21
C ASP A 242 -9.62 -11.20 11.13
N SER A 243 -10.64 -11.95 10.79
CA SER A 243 -10.59 -13.41 10.72
C SER A 243 -9.70 -13.94 9.57
N ARG A 244 -9.31 -13.08 8.62
CA ARG A 244 -8.47 -13.50 7.48
C ARG A 244 -7.09 -14.01 7.90
N TYR A 245 -6.61 -13.63 9.12
CA TYR A 245 -5.33 -14.14 9.64
C TYR A 245 -5.34 -15.66 9.89
N GLN A 246 -6.52 -16.30 9.93
CA GLN A 246 -6.66 -17.75 9.98
C GLN A 246 -6.26 -18.44 8.66
N ASN A 247 -6.17 -17.68 7.57
CA ASN A 247 -5.83 -18.19 6.23
C ASN A 247 -4.35 -17.89 5.95
N LEU A 248 -3.51 -18.90 6.12
CA LEU A 248 -2.05 -18.75 5.94
C LEU A 248 -1.68 -18.31 4.52
N ASP A 249 -2.40 -18.80 3.50
CA ASP A 249 -2.13 -18.42 2.12
C ASP A 249 -2.45 -16.94 1.88
N TRP A 250 -3.51 -16.44 2.50
CA TRP A 250 -3.80 -15.00 2.46
C TRP A 250 -2.67 -14.19 3.11
N VAL A 251 -2.16 -14.64 4.26
CA VAL A 251 -1.04 -13.95 4.94
C VAL A 251 0.21 -13.95 4.06
N LYS A 252 0.51 -15.08 3.42
CA LYS A 252 1.66 -15.22 2.50
C LYS A 252 1.54 -14.30 1.27
N GLN A 253 0.38 -14.30 0.64
CA GLN A 253 0.20 -13.67 -0.68
C GLN A 253 -0.17 -12.19 -0.58
N VAL A 254 -0.95 -11.82 0.44
CA VAL A 254 -1.49 -10.46 0.58
C VAL A 254 -0.70 -9.65 1.60
N ARG A 255 -0.44 -10.23 2.79
CA ARG A 255 0.33 -9.54 3.82
C ARG A 255 1.84 -9.61 3.57
N ARG A 256 2.29 -10.67 2.90
CA ARG A 256 3.69 -10.87 2.51
C ARG A 256 4.65 -10.76 3.70
N TRP A 257 4.24 -11.38 4.82
CA TRP A 257 5.10 -11.43 6.00
C TRP A 257 6.41 -12.15 5.69
N PRO A 258 7.50 -11.86 6.42
CA PRO A 258 8.76 -12.59 6.26
C PRO A 258 8.61 -14.08 6.46
N PRO A 259 9.40 -14.90 5.75
CA PRO A 259 9.31 -16.37 5.84
C PRO A 259 9.37 -16.92 7.26
N SER A 260 10.20 -16.35 8.14
CA SER A 260 10.30 -16.83 9.54
C SER A 260 9.01 -16.60 10.33
N VAL A 261 8.33 -15.47 10.09
CA VAL A 261 7.05 -15.15 10.78
C VAL A 261 5.93 -16.02 10.20
N ILE A 262 5.94 -16.25 8.88
CA ILE A 262 5.01 -17.19 8.23
C ILE A 262 5.18 -18.60 8.81
N SER A 263 6.43 -19.07 8.93
CA SER A 263 6.72 -20.39 9.54
C SER A 263 6.22 -20.48 10.99
N ALA A 264 6.37 -19.39 11.74
CA ALA A 264 5.89 -19.33 13.13
C ALA A 264 4.35 -19.39 13.19
N LEU A 265 3.66 -18.67 12.29
CA LEU A 265 2.19 -18.69 12.22
C LEU A 265 1.69 -20.09 11.80
N ASP A 266 2.34 -20.74 10.84
CA ASP A 266 2.00 -22.10 10.39
C ASP A 266 2.07 -23.08 11.55
N LYS A 267 3.12 -23.01 12.37
CA LYS A 267 3.27 -23.85 13.57
C LYS A 267 2.13 -23.63 14.56
N PHE A 268 1.77 -22.37 14.80
CA PHE A 268 0.64 -22.03 15.68
C PHE A 268 -0.67 -22.63 15.15
N LEU A 269 -0.98 -22.38 13.87
CA LEU A 269 -2.23 -22.82 13.24
C LEU A 269 -2.35 -24.35 13.15
N SER A 270 -1.21 -25.05 13.05
CA SER A 270 -1.19 -26.52 12.94
C SER A 270 -1.43 -27.24 14.29
N LEU A 271 -1.23 -26.54 15.40
CA LEU A 271 -1.28 -27.12 16.75
C LEU A 271 -2.39 -26.54 17.63
N SER A 272 -3.08 -25.50 17.13
CA SER A 272 -4.16 -24.82 17.86
C SER A 272 -5.55 -25.43 17.59
#